data_2fe93d8bfc0314174cb826307bd76710
#
_entry.id   2fe93d8bfc0314174cb826307bd76710
#
_cell.length_a   1.000
_cell.length_b   1.000
_cell.length_c   1.000
_cell.angle_alpha   90.00
_cell.angle_beta   90.00
_cell.angle_gamma   90.00
#
_symmetry.space_group_name_H-M   'P 1'
#
loop_
_entity.id
_entity.type
_entity.pdbx_description
1 polymer ?
#
loop_
_entity_poly.entity_id
_entity_poly.type
_entity_poly.pdbx_seq_one_letter_code
_entity_poly.pdbx_strand_id
1 'polypeptide(L)'
;MTHASLHPQPIIANSMQTNDVRLVKDANGLEYLEINNRHASAKIALQGAHVMHWQPKAATEPVFWLSSNARYVEARSIRGGVPICWPWFGAHPTDSSYCPHGFARVIPWQLVKSCKLPNGTTRLFLEMTQTEVTAKQLSYPFQLTLEITVGNYLRLEMTTKNLANHPFMIGEAFHTYFNVSDVKNTHVTGLENLVYSDKVEGYLRNVQHGPLKFDGEFDRVYIDSDEDCIIRDSGFKRAIRVAKSGSSTTVIWSPGAEKVAQMSDMGEPDEWRKMLCVESANAMENSVTIFPNETHTMVTEYSLELL
;
A
#
# COMPACT_ATOMS: atom_id res chain seq x y z
N MET A 1 14.88 21.36 33.65
CA MET A 1 13.60 20.64 33.57
C MET A 1 13.72 19.71 32.40
N THR A 2 13.96 18.45 32.68
CA THR A 2 14.20 17.39 31.70
C THR A 2 12.83 16.99 31.08
N HIS A 3 12.68 17.21 29.78
CA HIS A 3 11.53 16.68 29.02
C HIS A 3 11.61 15.15 29.01
N ALA A 4 10.76 14.52 29.79
CA ALA A 4 10.52 13.09 29.67
C ALA A 4 9.82 12.82 28.33
N SER A 5 10.49 12.13 27.43
CA SER A 5 9.92 11.61 26.19
C SER A 5 8.93 10.48 26.56
N LEU A 6 7.66 10.78 26.47
CA LEU A 6 6.58 9.79 26.58
C LEU A 6 6.46 9.03 25.25
N HIS A 7 7.43 8.21 24.91
CA HIS A 7 7.23 7.13 23.96
C HIS A 7 6.72 5.91 24.73
N PRO A 8 5.48 5.45 24.51
CA PRO A 8 5.07 4.18 25.05
C PRO A 8 6.02 3.10 24.49
N GLN A 9 6.69 2.38 25.38
CA GLN A 9 7.52 1.23 25.00
C GLN A 9 6.62 0.22 24.27
N PRO A 10 6.98 -0.23 23.07
CA PRO A 10 6.15 -1.19 22.35
C PRO A 10 6.06 -2.49 23.15
N ILE A 11 4.84 -2.97 23.39
CA ILE A 11 4.54 -4.27 24.00
C ILE A 11 4.83 -5.38 22.96
N ILE A 12 6.06 -5.46 22.47
CA ILE A 12 6.42 -6.34 21.34
C ILE A 12 6.74 -7.75 21.81
N ALA A 13 7.28 -7.93 23.02
CA ALA A 13 7.78 -9.24 23.45
C ALA A 13 6.69 -10.32 23.62
N ASN A 14 5.45 -9.96 23.96
CA ASN A 14 4.33 -10.91 24.11
C ASN A 14 3.46 -11.06 22.84
N SER A 15 3.68 -10.24 21.81
CA SER A 15 2.89 -10.23 20.58
C SER A 15 3.42 -11.18 19.50
N MET A 16 4.69 -11.59 19.58
CA MET A 16 5.30 -12.54 18.64
C MET A 16 5.07 -13.98 19.10
N GLN A 17 4.04 -14.62 18.58
CA GLN A 17 3.66 -16.00 18.90
C GLN A 17 4.18 -17.02 17.88
N THR A 18 5.16 -16.64 17.04
CA THR A 18 5.72 -17.52 16.02
C THR A 18 7.20 -17.19 15.78
N ASN A 19 8.01 -18.24 15.54
CA ASN A 19 9.42 -18.10 15.18
C ASN A 19 9.63 -17.61 13.73
N ASP A 20 8.55 -17.52 12.94
CA ASP A 20 8.61 -17.05 11.55
C ASP A 20 8.78 -15.53 11.44
N VAL A 21 8.60 -14.79 12.56
CA VAL A 21 8.65 -13.30 12.61
C VAL A 21 9.78 -12.84 13.51
N ARG A 22 10.56 -11.90 13.05
CA ARG A 22 11.64 -11.25 13.79
C ARG A 22 11.53 -9.74 13.66
N LEU A 23 11.59 -9.01 14.78
CA LEU A 23 11.78 -7.55 14.77
C LEU A 23 13.23 -7.24 14.52
N VAL A 24 13.49 -6.34 13.56
CA VAL A 24 14.82 -5.85 13.20
C VAL A 24 14.82 -4.34 13.21
N LYS A 25 15.95 -3.76 13.59
CA LYS A 25 16.20 -2.32 13.51
C LYS A 25 17.36 -2.08 12.56
N ASP A 26 17.15 -1.26 11.54
CA ASP A 26 18.23 -0.93 10.61
C ASP A 26 19.22 0.10 11.19
N ALA A 27 20.27 0.40 10.42
CA ALA A 27 21.30 1.36 10.83
C ALA A 27 20.75 2.79 10.99
N ASN A 28 19.62 3.14 10.38
CA ASN A 28 18.96 4.44 10.47
C ASN A 28 17.93 4.50 11.60
N GLY A 29 17.71 3.37 12.29
CA GLY A 29 16.76 3.26 13.38
C GLY A 29 15.36 2.84 12.96
N LEU A 30 15.09 2.56 11.68
CA LEU A 30 13.80 2.05 11.22
C LEU A 30 13.58 0.64 11.76
N GLU A 31 12.44 0.44 12.43
CA GLU A 31 12.02 -0.85 12.94
C GLU A 31 11.11 -1.54 11.91
N TYR A 32 11.41 -2.80 11.58
CA TYR A 32 10.64 -3.60 10.66
C TYR A 32 10.58 -5.07 11.08
N LEU A 33 9.53 -5.75 10.64
CA LEU A 33 9.31 -7.17 10.84
C LEU A 33 9.88 -7.91 9.63
N GLU A 34 10.79 -8.84 9.87
CA GLU A 34 11.20 -9.86 8.89
C GLU A 34 10.37 -11.11 9.08
N ILE A 35 9.71 -11.55 8.02
CA ILE A 35 8.95 -12.78 7.98
C ILE A 35 9.66 -13.77 7.06
N ASN A 36 9.88 -14.98 7.57
CA ASN A 36 10.42 -16.06 6.76
C ASN A 36 9.72 -17.37 7.15
N ASN A 37 8.72 -17.74 6.38
CA ASN A 37 7.99 -18.99 6.57
C ASN A 37 8.26 -19.96 5.41
N ARG A 38 7.62 -21.14 5.41
CA ARG A 38 7.83 -22.15 4.36
C ARG A 38 7.39 -21.71 2.97
N HIS A 39 6.56 -20.66 2.85
CA HIS A 39 5.94 -20.22 1.60
C HIS A 39 6.59 -18.98 1.00
N ALA A 40 7.04 -18.04 1.85
CA ALA A 40 7.51 -16.74 1.40
C ALA A 40 8.46 -16.08 2.40
N SER A 41 9.16 -15.06 1.93
CA SER A 41 9.80 -14.04 2.74
C SER A 41 9.08 -12.70 2.57
N ALA A 42 9.05 -11.89 3.64
CA ALA A 42 8.51 -10.53 3.59
C ALA A 42 9.23 -9.61 4.58
N LYS A 43 9.19 -8.29 4.30
CA LYS A 43 9.66 -7.22 5.20
C LYS A 43 8.57 -6.17 5.32
N ILE A 44 8.23 -5.82 6.57
CA ILE A 44 7.15 -4.87 6.86
C ILE A 44 7.67 -3.86 7.88
N ALA A 45 7.81 -2.59 7.45
CA ALA A 45 8.19 -1.52 8.36
C ALA A 45 7.03 -1.23 9.33
N LEU A 46 7.33 -1.00 10.61
CA LEU A 46 6.32 -0.57 11.58
C LEU A 46 5.81 0.84 11.27
N GLN A 47 6.67 1.72 10.74
CA GLN A 47 6.23 2.99 10.18
C GLN A 47 5.38 2.74 8.95
N GLY A 48 4.11 3.15 9.03
CA GLY A 48 3.14 2.99 7.94
C GLY A 48 2.59 1.58 7.77
N ALA A 49 2.93 0.62 8.64
CA ALA A 49 2.67 -0.81 8.43
C ALA A 49 3.05 -1.26 7.00
N HIS A 50 4.13 -0.67 6.48
CA HIS A 50 4.49 -0.63 5.08
C HIS A 50 5.14 -1.94 4.65
N VAL A 51 4.50 -2.70 3.78
CA VAL A 51 5.10 -3.90 3.18
C VAL A 51 6.14 -3.48 2.16
N MET A 52 7.42 -3.59 2.52
CA MET A 52 8.56 -3.22 1.68
C MET A 52 8.95 -4.33 0.69
N HIS A 53 8.75 -5.57 1.09
CA HIS A 53 9.16 -6.74 0.31
C HIS A 53 8.22 -7.90 0.55
N TRP A 54 7.90 -8.62 -0.51
CA TRP A 54 7.27 -9.93 -0.48
C TRP A 54 7.75 -10.76 -1.67
N GLN A 55 8.17 -12.00 -1.38
CA GLN A 55 8.63 -12.94 -2.39
C GLN A 55 8.20 -14.37 -2.00
N PRO A 56 7.26 -14.97 -2.73
CA PRO A 56 7.00 -16.40 -2.65
C PRO A 56 8.25 -17.23 -2.94
N LYS A 57 8.44 -18.36 -2.26
CA LYS A 57 9.62 -19.22 -2.45
C LYS A 57 9.76 -19.78 -3.88
N ALA A 58 8.64 -19.87 -4.62
CA ALA A 58 8.64 -20.30 -6.02
C ALA A 58 8.99 -19.17 -7.00
N ALA A 59 9.04 -17.91 -6.55
CA ALA A 59 9.33 -16.76 -7.38
C ALA A 59 10.85 -16.50 -7.45
N THR A 60 11.36 -16.25 -8.64
CA THR A 60 12.77 -15.86 -8.85
C THR A 60 13.02 -14.40 -8.51
N GLU A 61 12.00 -13.56 -8.69
CA GLU A 61 12.06 -12.12 -8.48
C GLU A 61 11.05 -11.67 -7.42
N PRO A 62 11.36 -10.64 -6.61
CA PRO A 62 10.38 -10.08 -5.68
C PRO A 62 9.16 -9.54 -6.44
N VAL A 63 8.01 -9.53 -5.75
CA VAL A 63 6.74 -9.04 -6.34
C VAL A 63 6.67 -7.54 -6.31
N PHE A 64 7.18 -6.91 -5.26
CA PHE A 64 7.16 -5.46 -5.11
C PHE A 64 8.48 -4.83 -5.50
N TRP A 65 8.37 -3.69 -6.14
CA TRP A 65 9.48 -2.81 -6.44
C TRP A 65 9.74 -1.86 -5.27
N LEU A 66 10.99 -1.57 -5.01
CA LEU A 66 11.44 -0.60 -4.04
C LEU A 66 12.54 0.25 -4.68
N SER A 67 12.43 1.56 -4.58
CA SER A 67 13.42 2.46 -5.16
C SER A 67 14.81 2.22 -4.56
N SER A 68 15.83 2.18 -5.40
CA SER A 68 17.23 2.12 -4.94
C SER A 68 17.66 3.35 -4.12
N ASN A 69 16.91 4.46 -4.24
CA ASN A 69 17.08 5.68 -3.44
C ASN A 69 15.93 5.92 -2.45
N ALA A 70 15.22 4.84 -2.07
CA ALA A 70 14.17 4.94 -1.06
C ALA A 70 14.73 5.48 0.27
N ARG A 71 14.01 6.43 0.86
CA ARG A 71 14.44 7.05 2.12
C ARG A 71 13.81 6.35 3.31
N TYR A 72 14.63 5.74 4.15
CA TYR A 72 14.25 5.08 5.39
C TYR A 72 14.41 6.06 6.56
N VAL A 73 13.54 7.09 6.60
CA VAL A 73 13.60 8.17 7.58
C VAL A 73 12.27 8.29 8.29
N GLU A 74 12.31 8.56 9.60
CA GLU A 74 11.12 8.79 10.41
C GLU A 74 10.22 9.89 9.81
N ALA A 75 8.91 9.67 9.87
CA ALA A 75 7.88 10.55 9.33
C ALA A 75 7.98 10.84 7.81
N ARG A 76 8.71 10.00 7.05
CA ARG A 76 8.80 10.07 5.59
C ARG A 76 8.24 8.80 4.97
N SER A 77 7.50 8.95 3.88
CA SER A 77 7.01 7.80 3.11
C SER A 77 8.19 7.11 2.40
N ILE A 78 8.20 5.78 2.43
CA ILE A 78 9.15 4.96 1.68
C ILE A 78 8.68 4.85 0.23
N ARG A 79 9.57 5.04 -0.75
CA ARG A 79 9.24 4.93 -2.18
C ARG A 79 9.30 3.49 -2.63
N GLY A 80 8.14 2.91 -2.99
CA GLY A 80 7.99 1.51 -3.41
C GLY A 80 7.24 0.67 -2.39
N GLY A 81 7.17 -0.65 -2.58
CA GLY A 81 6.40 -1.54 -1.71
C GLY A 81 4.91 -1.25 -1.75
N VAL A 82 4.25 -1.24 -0.57
CA VAL A 82 2.82 -0.99 -0.42
C VAL A 82 2.57 0.11 0.61
N PRO A 83 2.75 1.40 0.27
CA PRO A 83 2.33 2.50 1.13
C PRO A 83 0.81 2.51 1.32
N ILE A 84 0.37 2.79 2.55
CA ILE A 84 -1.06 2.94 2.86
C ILE A 84 -1.45 4.40 2.71
N CYS A 85 -2.39 4.71 1.83
CA CYS A 85 -3.05 6.00 1.75
C CYS A 85 -4.28 5.97 2.65
N TRP A 86 -4.33 6.82 3.68
CA TRP A 86 -5.45 6.98 4.61
C TRP A 86 -5.21 8.21 5.52
N PRO A 87 -6.21 9.03 5.89
CA PRO A 87 -7.63 8.93 5.57
C PRO A 87 -8.07 9.71 4.33
N TRP A 88 -7.14 10.19 3.49
CA TRP A 88 -7.44 10.80 2.19
C TRP A 88 -6.49 10.29 1.12
N PHE A 89 -7.00 10.25 -0.11
CA PHE A 89 -6.23 9.94 -1.31
C PHE A 89 -5.92 11.21 -2.09
N GLY A 90 -4.68 11.38 -2.56
CA GLY A 90 -4.23 12.62 -3.21
C GLY A 90 -3.94 13.75 -2.21
N ALA A 91 -4.14 14.99 -2.63
CA ALA A 91 -3.97 16.17 -1.77
C ALA A 91 -5.02 16.20 -0.65
N HIS A 92 -4.65 16.81 0.49
CA HIS A 92 -5.64 17.03 1.56
C HIS A 92 -6.72 17.99 1.07
N PRO A 93 -8.01 17.72 1.33
CA PRO A 93 -9.12 18.46 0.71
C PRO A 93 -9.20 19.96 1.09
N THR A 94 -8.68 20.36 2.24
CA THR A 94 -8.80 21.73 2.76
C THR A 94 -7.50 22.38 3.19
N ASP A 95 -6.41 21.63 3.36
CA ASP A 95 -5.13 22.15 3.87
C ASP A 95 -3.95 21.52 3.12
N SER A 96 -3.33 22.30 2.23
CA SER A 96 -2.18 21.87 1.43
C SER A 96 -0.87 21.69 2.23
N SER A 97 -0.84 22.07 3.51
CA SER A 97 0.32 21.84 4.38
C SER A 97 0.43 20.39 4.83
N TYR A 98 -0.65 19.63 4.79
CA TYR A 98 -0.64 18.20 5.10
C TYR A 98 -0.12 17.38 3.92
N CYS A 99 0.55 16.29 4.25
CA CYS A 99 1.15 15.44 3.22
C CYS A 99 0.07 14.80 2.33
N PRO A 100 0.32 14.68 1.02
CA PRO A 100 -0.59 13.94 0.13
C PRO A 100 -0.74 12.48 0.58
N HIS A 101 -1.93 11.93 0.31
CA HIS A 101 -2.31 10.54 0.61
C HIS A 101 -2.40 10.18 2.10
N GLY A 102 -2.64 11.17 2.96
CA GLY A 102 -2.86 10.95 4.38
C GLY A 102 -1.61 10.65 5.19
N PHE A 103 -1.84 10.39 6.47
CA PHE A 103 -0.76 10.22 7.45
C PHE A 103 -0.47 8.76 7.80
N ALA A 104 -1.31 7.80 7.45
CA ALA A 104 -1.15 6.41 7.86
C ALA A 104 0.20 5.81 7.48
N ARG A 105 0.75 6.20 6.32
CA ARG A 105 2.03 5.70 5.78
C ARG A 105 3.28 6.31 6.42
N VAL A 106 3.13 7.32 7.27
CA VAL A 106 4.28 8.00 7.93
C VAL A 106 4.24 7.89 9.45
N ILE A 107 3.15 7.36 10.01
CA ILE A 107 2.98 7.16 11.46
C ILE A 107 3.39 5.71 11.82
N PRO A 108 4.08 5.49 12.96
CA PRO A 108 4.33 4.15 13.46
C PRO A 108 3.04 3.41 13.81
N TRP A 109 2.94 2.14 13.40
CA TRP A 109 1.88 1.22 13.79
C TRP A 109 2.39 0.26 14.84
N GLN A 110 1.50 -0.20 15.69
CA GLN A 110 1.80 -1.16 16.74
C GLN A 110 1.48 -2.58 16.27
N LEU A 111 2.46 -3.49 16.39
CA LEU A 111 2.20 -4.93 16.24
C LEU A 111 1.43 -5.42 17.47
N VAL A 112 0.17 -5.79 17.29
CA VAL A 112 -0.69 -6.31 18.36
C VAL A 112 -0.44 -7.80 18.56
N LYS A 113 -0.31 -8.55 17.44
CA LYS A 113 -0.17 -10.01 17.46
C LYS A 113 0.43 -10.53 16.18
N SER A 114 1.19 -11.61 16.27
CA SER A 114 1.55 -12.46 15.14
C SER A 114 1.24 -13.92 15.45
N CYS A 115 0.84 -14.69 14.45
CA CYS A 115 0.59 -16.13 14.61
C CYS A 115 0.89 -16.89 13.32
N LYS A 116 1.22 -18.17 13.47
CA LYS A 116 1.32 -19.13 12.37
C LYS A 116 -0.01 -19.85 12.20
N LEU A 117 -0.52 -19.87 10.97
CA LEU A 117 -1.76 -20.58 10.66
C LEU A 117 -1.48 -22.07 10.35
N PRO A 118 -2.48 -22.96 10.43
CA PRO A 118 -2.30 -24.41 10.19
C PRO A 118 -1.72 -24.74 8.80
N ASN A 119 -2.04 -23.93 7.80
CA ASN A 119 -1.50 -24.05 6.45
C ASN A 119 -0.05 -23.54 6.32
N GLY A 120 0.58 -23.06 7.42
CA GLY A 120 1.97 -22.58 7.49
C GLY A 120 2.19 -21.16 7.00
N THR A 121 1.13 -20.41 6.69
CA THR A 121 1.21 -18.97 6.47
C THR A 121 1.38 -18.23 7.79
N THR A 122 1.90 -17.02 7.74
CA THR A 122 2.10 -16.15 8.91
C THR A 122 1.12 -14.99 8.85
N ARG A 123 0.41 -14.74 9.93
CA ARG A 123 -0.55 -13.64 10.05
C ARG A 123 -0.09 -12.64 11.10
N LEU A 124 -0.18 -11.35 10.75
CA LEU A 124 0.17 -10.22 11.59
C LEU A 124 -1.06 -9.34 11.78
N PHE A 125 -1.21 -8.78 12.97
CA PHE A 125 -2.24 -7.79 13.30
C PHE A 125 -1.55 -6.52 13.76
N LEU A 126 -1.71 -5.45 12.99
CA LEU A 126 -1.17 -4.12 13.31
C LEU A 126 -2.32 -3.15 13.55
N GLU A 127 -2.09 -2.17 14.40
CA GLU A 127 -3.07 -1.17 14.78
C GLU A 127 -2.47 0.22 14.83
N MET A 128 -3.26 1.20 14.40
CA MET A 128 -3.01 2.62 14.59
C MET A 128 -4.25 3.26 15.21
N THR A 129 -4.05 3.98 16.30
CA THR A 129 -5.11 4.76 16.97
C THR A 129 -4.82 6.25 16.84
N GLN A 130 -5.84 7.06 17.09
CA GLN A 130 -5.68 8.50 17.08
C GLN A 130 -4.65 8.97 18.11
N THR A 131 -3.78 9.87 17.70
CA THR A 131 -2.79 10.57 18.52
C THR A 131 -3.07 12.08 18.50
N GLU A 132 -2.38 12.87 19.32
CA GLU A 132 -2.47 14.33 19.25
C GLU A 132 -2.08 14.90 17.88
N VAL A 133 -1.14 14.25 17.19
CA VAL A 133 -0.68 14.66 15.85
C VAL A 133 -1.74 14.34 14.80
N THR A 134 -2.31 13.14 14.84
CA THR A 134 -3.33 12.73 13.87
C THR A 134 -4.68 13.41 14.11
N ALA A 135 -5.01 13.75 15.37
CA ALA A 135 -6.23 14.48 15.73
C ALA A 135 -6.29 15.90 15.15
N LYS A 136 -5.13 16.52 14.87
CA LYS A 136 -5.07 17.82 14.19
C LYS A 136 -5.41 17.71 12.70
N GLN A 137 -5.17 16.56 12.10
CA GLN A 137 -5.39 16.30 10.68
C GLN A 137 -6.74 15.64 10.41
N LEU A 138 -7.21 14.81 11.35
CA LEU A 138 -8.54 14.20 11.34
C LEU A 138 -9.10 14.28 12.76
N SER A 139 -10.04 15.18 12.99
CA SER A 139 -10.61 15.45 14.32
C SER A 139 -11.56 14.35 14.83
N TYR A 140 -11.91 13.39 13.99
CA TYR A 140 -12.82 12.29 14.32
C TYR A 140 -12.04 11.14 14.97
N PRO A 141 -12.44 10.65 16.16
CA PRO A 141 -11.83 9.47 16.75
C PRO A 141 -12.10 8.23 15.90
N PHE A 142 -11.05 7.44 15.70
CA PHE A 142 -11.08 6.24 14.88
C PHE A 142 -10.20 5.13 15.47
N GLN A 143 -10.40 3.92 14.98
CA GLN A 143 -9.45 2.81 15.07
C GLN A 143 -9.14 2.33 13.67
N LEU A 144 -7.88 2.18 13.34
CA LEU A 144 -7.43 1.65 12.05
C LEU A 144 -6.59 0.40 12.31
N THR A 145 -7.02 -0.72 11.76
CA THR A 145 -6.32 -2.01 11.88
C THR A 145 -5.91 -2.55 10.53
N LEU A 146 -4.80 -3.26 10.50
CA LEU A 146 -4.32 -3.96 9.31
C LEU A 146 -3.96 -5.40 9.68
N GLU A 147 -4.65 -6.35 9.04
CA GLU A 147 -4.27 -7.75 9.05
C GLU A 147 -3.44 -8.07 7.81
N ILE A 148 -2.26 -8.67 7.99
CA ILE A 148 -1.38 -9.08 6.90
C ILE A 148 -1.18 -10.59 6.97
N THR A 149 -1.59 -11.32 5.92
CA THR A 149 -1.31 -12.74 5.78
C THR A 149 -0.24 -12.98 4.74
N VAL A 150 0.90 -13.54 5.16
CA VAL A 150 2.07 -13.81 4.32
C VAL A 150 2.16 -15.31 4.01
N GLY A 151 2.11 -15.64 2.72
CA GLY A 151 2.16 -17.02 2.22
C GLY A 151 2.52 -17.07 0.74
N ASN A 152 2.01 -18.09 0.02
CA ASN A 152 2.06 -18.14 -1.46
C ASN A 152 1.28 -16.99 -2.11
N TYR A 153 0.41 -16.37 -1.33
CA TYR A 153 -0.25 -15.11 -1.60
C TYR A 153 0.06 -14.14 -0.46
N LEU A 154 -0.06 -12.86 -0.74
CA LEU A 154 -0.04 -11.81 0.28
C LEU A 154 -1.42 -11.17 0.32
N ARG A 155 -2.06 -11.19 1.49
CA ARG A 155 -3.37 -10.56 1.71
C ARG A 155 -3.24 -9.46 2.74
N LEU A 156 -3.74 -8.28 2.39
CA LEU A 156 -3.83 -7.11 3.25
C LEU A 156 -5.31 -6.80 3.46
N GLU A 157 -5.69 -6.64 4.72
CA GLU A 157 -7.07 -6.34 5.12
C GLU A 157 -7.05 -5.15 6.09
N MET A 158 -7.43 -3.97 5.60
CA MET A 158 -7.45 -2.74 6.36
C MET A 158 -8.88 -2.41 6.79
N THR A 159 -9.09 -2.27 8.10
CA THR A 159 -10.40 -1.96 8.67
C THR A 159 -10.35 -0.63 9.40
N THR A 160 -11.20 0.30 8.96
CA THR A 160 -11.47 1.57 9.61
C THR A 160 -12.75 1.45 10.44
N LYS A 161 -12.67 1.76 11.73
CA LYS A 161 -13.84 1.88 12.62
C LYS A 161 -14.05 3.34 12.99
N ASN A 162 -15.28 3.82 12.79
CA ASN A 162 -15.68 5.13 13.25
C ASN A 162 -16.04 5.08 14.76
N LEU A 163 -15.27 5.78 15.59
CA LEU A 163 -15.52 5.91 17.03
C LEU A 163 -16.17 7.26 17.38
N ALA A 164 -16.44 8.12 16.39
CA ALA A 164 -17.14 9.39 16.58
C ALA A 164 -18.65 9.17 16.68
N ASN A 165 -19.37 10.22 17.10
CA ASN A 165 -20.84 10.25 17.18
C ASN A 165 -21.52 10.80 15.91
N HIS A 166 -20.75 11.04 14.83
CA HIS A 166 -21.21 11.51 13.52
C HIS A 166 -20.42 10.84 12.41
N PRO A 167 -20.95 10.78 11.18
CA PRO A 167 -20.25 10.15 10.06
C PRO A 167 -19.04 10.97 9.64
N PHE A 168 -18.02 10.31 9.10
CA PHE A 168 -16.93 10.95 8.37
C PHE A 168 -16.58 10.15 7.10
N MET A 169 -16.03 10.86 6.14
CA MET A 169 -15.62 10.30 4.86
C MET A 169 -14.12 10.05 4.84
N ILE A 170 -13.73 8.93 4.23
CA ILE A 170 -12.33 8.60 3.97
C ILE A 170 -12.08 8.36 2.49
N GLY A 171 -10.86 8.69 2.06
CA GLY A 171 -10.23 8.14 0.86
C GLY A 171 -9.08 7.23 1.29
N GLU A 172 -8.93 6.09 0.64
CA GLU A 172 -7.93 5.10 1.03
C GLU A 172 -7.35 4.37 -0.17
N ALA A 173 -6.14 3.84 -0.04
CA ALA A 173 -5.54 2.95 -1.02
C ALA A 173 -4.40 2.12 -0.43
N PHE A 174 -4.21 0.92 -1.00
CA PHE A 174 -2.94 0.22 -1.01
C PHE A 174 -2.19 0.65 -2.28
N HIS A 175 -1.26 1.62 -2.14
CA HIS A 175 -0.52 2.24 -3.26
C HIS A 175 0.63 1.34 -3.72
N THR A 176 0.27 0.17 -4.24
CA THR A 176 1.20 -0.93 -4.50
C THR A 176 2.07 -0.69 -5.72
N TYR A 177 3.39 -0.78 -5.52
CA TYR A 177 4.42 -0.73 -6.55
C TYR A 177 4.86 -2.15 -6.92
N PHE A 178 4.49 -2.62 -8.09
CA PHE A 178 4.90 -3.93 -8.57
C PHE A 178 6.26 -3.86 -9.28
N ASN A 179 7.11 -4.85 -9.00
CA ASN A 179 8.35 -5.06 -9.73
C ASN A 179 8.04 -5.74 -11.06
N VAL A 180 8.40 -5.11 -12.15
CA VAL A 180 8.21 -5.63 -13.52
C VAL A 180 9.55 -5.63 -14.26
N SER A 181 9.70 -6.51 -15.24
CA SER A 181 10.92 -6.61 -16.04
C SER A 181 11.18 -5.32 -16.84
N ASP A 182 10.12 -4.78 -17.43
CA ASP A 182 10.04 -3.49 -18.11
C ASP A 182 8.55 -3.18 -18.31
N VAL A 183 8.13 -1.95 -18.04
CA VAL A 183 6.74 -1.51 -18.28
C VAL A 183 6.32 -1.72 -19.73
N LYS A 184 7.26 -1.63 -20.69
CA LYS A 184 7.00 -1.89 -22.13
C LYS A 184 6.69 -3.35 -22.45
N ASN A 185 7.16 -4.28 -21.62
CA ASN A 185 6.91 -5.71 -21.74
C ASN A 185 5.70 -6.16 -20.90
N THR A 186 5.03 -5.21 -20.27
CA THR A 186 3.96 -5.43 -19.31
C THR A 186 2.64 -4.91 -19.85
N HIS A 187 1.56 -5.62 -19.56
CA HIS A 187 0.20 -5.12 -19.80
C HIS A 187 -0.71 -5.50 -18.63
N VAL A 188 -1.77 -4.69 -18.43
CA VAL A 188 -2.77 -4.91 -17.38
C VAL A 188 -4.12 -5.14 -18.03
N THR A 189 -4.84 -6.15 -17.55
CA THR A 189 -6.22 -6.50 -17.92
C THR A 189 -7.13 -6.43 -16.70
N GLY A 190 -8.46 -6.42 -16.91
CA GLY A 190 -9.47 -6.31 -15.87
C GLY A 190 -10.03 -4.89 -15.70
N LEU A 191 -9.64 -3.95 -16.59
CA LEU A 191 -10.10 -2.56 -16.55
C LEU A 191 -10.79 -2.15 -17.87
N GLU A 192 -10.97 -3.10 -18.79
CA GLU A 192 -11.60 -2.86 -20.09
C GLU A 192 -13.06 -2.44 -19.91
N ASN A 193 -13.48 -1.43 -20.70
CA ASN A 193 -14.80 -0.82 -20.71
C ASN A 193 -15.14 0.01 -19.45
N LEU A 194 -14.21 0.19 -18.50
CA LEU A 194 -14.41 1.08 -17.37
C LEU A 194 -14.09 2.53 -17.75
N VAL A 195 -14.80 3.44 -17.09
CA VAL A 195 -14.52 4.88 -17.13
C VAL A 195 -13.31 5.17 -16.25
N TYR A 196 -12.38 5.96 -16.76
CA TYR A 196 -11.27 6.48 -15.96
C TYR A 196 -11.16 8.00 -16.07
N SER A 197 -10.55 8.60 -15.06
CA SER A 197 -10.11 10.00 -15.05
C SER A 197 -8.60 10.02 -15.23
N ASP A 198 -8.11 10.69 -16.29
CA ASP A 198 -6.68 10.81 -16.61
C ASP A 198 -6.10 12.07 -15.98
N LYS A 199 -5.24 11.92 -14.96
CA LYS A 199 -4.64 13.07 -14.28
C LYS A 199 -3.55 13.75 -15.11
N VAL A 200 -2.91 13.02 -16.02
CA VAL A 200 -1.92 13.60 -16.96
C VAL A 200 -2.61 14.56 -17.92
N GLU A 201 -3.86 14.26 -18.29
CA GLU A 201 -4.70 15.07 -19.18
C GLU A 201 -5.70 15.97 -18.41
N GLY A 202 -5.33 16.42 -17.20
CA GLY A 202 -6.16 17.36 -16.44
C GLY A 202 -7.50 16.77 -15.97
N TYR A 203 -7.53 15.51 -15.62
CA TYR A 203 -8.71 14.74 -15.18
C TYR A 203 -9.77 14.53 -16.27
N LEU A 204 -9.37 14.53 -17.54
CA LEU A 204 -10.25 14.16 -18.64
C LEU A 204 -10.76 12.74 -18.45
N ARG A 205 -12.07 12.53 -18.69
CA ARG A 205 -12.69 11.20 -18.59
C ARG A 205 -12.76 10.52 -19.92
N ASN A 206 -12.37 9.25 -19.93
CA ASN A 206 -12.40 8.38 -21.08
C ASN A 206 -12.82 6.96 -20.67
N VAL A 207 -13.05 6.10 -21.66
CA VAL A 207 -13.32 4.67 -21.46
C VAL A 207 -12.09 3.87 -21.89
N GLN A 208 -11.70 2.89 -21.10
CA GLN A 208 -10.58 2.01 -21.43
C GLN A 208 -10.96 1.00 -22.52
N HIS A 209 -10.21 0.99 -23.60
CA HIS A 209 -10.38 0.02 -24.69
C HIS A 209 -9.20 -0.96 -24.71
N GLY A 210 -9.52 -2.25 -24.49
CA GLY A 210 -8.52 -3.32 -24.46
C GLY A 210 -7.51 -3.23 -23.30
N PRO A 211 -6.51 -4.15 -23.28
CA PRO A 211 -5.48 -4.18 -22.25
C PRO A 211 -4.64 -2.90 -22.20
N LEU A 212 -4.29 -2.48 -20.99
CA LEU A 212 -3.41 -1.34 -20.78
C LEU A 212 -1.98 -1.68 -21.20
N LYS A 213 -1.38 -0.77 -21.96
CA LYS A 213 0.05 -0.76 -22.33
C LYS A 213 0.65 0.58 -21.96
N PHE A 214 1.94 0.61 -21.64
CA PHE A 214 2.60 1.76 -21.08
C PHE A 214 3.65 2.32 -22.02
N ASP A 215 3.53 3.63 -22.33
CA ASP A 215 4.47 4.37 -23.17
C ASP A 215 4.58 5.81 -22.63
N GLY A 216 5.35 6.00 -21.55
CA GLY A 216 5.54 7.29 -20.88
C GLY A 216 4.81 7.42 -19.55
N GLU A 217 4.48 8.65 -19.14
CA GLU A 217 3.73 8.92 -17.91
C GLU A 217 2.27 8.42 -18.03
N PHE A 218 1.81 7.81 -16.95
CA PHE A 218 0.46 7.24 -16.85
C PHE A 218 -0.06 7.47 -15.44
N ASP A 219 -1.21 8.13 -15.27
CA ASP A 219 -1.84 8.37 -13.97
C ASP A 219 -3.36 8.39 -14.14
N ARG A 220 -3.99 7.21 -14.05
CA ARG A 220 -5.43 7.02 -14.28
C ARG A 220 -6.12 6.43 -13.07
N VAL A 221 -7.28 7.02 -12.76
CA VAL A 221 -8.18 6.57 -11.70
C VAL A 221 -9.41 5.96 -12.36
N TYR A 222 -9.56 4.63 -12.27
CA TYR A 222 -10.71 3.87 -12.77
C TYR A 222 -11.81 3.87 -11.73
N ILE A 223 -12.97 4.36 -12.11
CA ILE A 223 -14.15 4.52 -11.26
C ILE A 223 -15.04 3.27 -11.40
N ASP A 224 -15.70 2.87 -10.30
CA ASP A 224 -16.57 1.69 -10.22
C ASP A 224 -15.86 0.41 -10.70
N SER A 225 -14.57 0.32 -10.35
CA SER A 225 -13.70 -0.81 -10.62
C SER A 225 -13.61 -1.69 -9.38
N ASP A 226 -14.35 -2.79 -9.35
CA ASP A 226 -14.42 -3.77 -8.26
C ASP A 226 -13.88 -5.16 -8.67
N GLU A 227 -13.61 -5.36 -9.95
CA GLU A 227 -13.02 -6.57 -10.48
C GLU A 227 -11.50 -6.66 -10.25
N ASP A 228 -10.96 -7.88 -10.38
CA ASP A 228 -9.53 -8.15 -10.28
C ASP A 228 -8.74 -7.59 -11.46
N CYS A 229 -7.52 -7.14 -11.19
CA CYS A 229 -6.56 -6.80 -12.23
C CYS A 229 -5.50 -7.91 -12.38
N ILE A 230 -5.06 -8.16 -13.62
CA ILE A 230 -3.97 -9.07 -13.93
C ILE A 230 -2.84 -8.29 -14.61
N ILE A 231 -1.68 -8.25 -13.96
CA ILE A 231 -0.44 -7.71 -14.52
C ILE A 231 0.29 -8.87 -15.19
N ARG A 232 0.44 -8.83 -16.52
CA ARG A 232 1.19 -9.83 -17.28
C ARG A 232 2.53 -9.27 -17.70
N ASP A 233 3.60 -9.90 -17.21
CA ASP A 233 4.98 -9.52 -17.47
C ASP A 233 5.67 -10.63 -18.26
N SER A 234 5.85 -10.41 -19.56
CA SER A 234 6.47 -11.38 -20.46
C SER A 234 7.97 -11.57 -20.21
N GLY A 235 8.66 -10.54 -19.70
CA GLY A 235 10.11 -10.62 -19.41
C GLY A 235 10.40 -11.49 -18.20
N PHE A 236 9.67 -11.35 -17.09
CA PHE A 236 9.77 -12.24 -15.94
C PHE A 236 8.93 -13.53 -16.07
N LYS A 237 8.21 -13.69 -17.18
CA LYS A 237 7.35 -14.86 -17.47
C LYS A 237 6.39 -15.16 -16.33
N ARG A 238 5.72 -14.12 -15.83
CA ARG A 238 4.75 -14.23 -14.74
C ARG A 238 3.52 -13.37 -14.96
N ALA A 239 2.44 -13.75 -14.34
CA ALA A 239 1.29 -12.88 -14.11
C ALA A 239 1.12 -12.63 -12.61
N ILE A 240 0.75 -11.41 -12.24
CA ILE A 240 0.40 -11.02 -10.88
C ILE A 240 -1.08 -10.69 -10.88
N ARG A 241 -1.86 -11.44 -10.11
CA ARG A 241 -3.27 -11.13 -9.86
C ARG A 241 -3.37 -10.19 -8.67
N VAL A 242 -4.12 -9.11 -8.85
CA VAL A 242 -4.49 -8.14 -7.83
C VAL A 242 -5.99 -8.28 -7.60
N ALA A 243 -6.35 -9.11 -6.64
CA ALA A 243 -7.75 -9.30 -6.23
C ALA A 243 -8.10 -8.30 -5.14
N LYS A 244 -9.36 -7.87 -5.08
CA LYS A 244 -9.80 -6.88 -4.09
C LYS A 244 -11.25 -7.05 -3.67
N SER A 245 -11.60 -6.51 -2.50
CA SER A 245 -12.98 -6.34 -2.04
C SER A 245 -13.09 -5.14 -1.11
N GLY A 246 -14.26 -4.52 -1.03
CA GLY A 246 -14.43 -3.26 -0.30
C GLY A 246 -13.67 -2.08 -0.95
N SER A 247 -13.28 -2.24 -2.21
CA SER A 247 -12.57 -1.24 -3.02
C SER A 247 -13.30 -1.08 -4.34
N SER A 248 -13.72 0.11 -4.67
CA SER A 248 -14.45 0.43 -5.90
C SER A 248 -13.66 1.31 -6.87
N THR A 249 -12.37 1.51 -6.60
CA THR A 249 -11.47 2.28 -7.46
C THR A 249 -10.20 1.49 -7.71
N THR A 250 -9.68 1.54 -8.95
CA THR A 250 -8.32 1.09 -9.26
C THR A 250 -7.52 2.28 -9.78
N VAL A 251 -6.31 2.47 -9.24
CA VAL A 251 -5.39 3.49 -9.74
C VAL A 251 -4.23 2.82 -10.45
N ILE A 252 -3.95 3.27 -11.66
CA ILE A 252 -2.79 2.83 -12.44
C ILE A 252 -1.85 4.02 -12.58
N TRP A 253 -0.58 3.82 -12.13
CA TRP A 253 0.41 4.86 -12.21
C TRP A 253 1.78 4.34 -12.65
N SER A 254 2.40 5.08 -13.58
CA SER A 254 3.79 4.97 -13.97
C SER A 254 4.32 6.38 -14.24
N PRO A 255 5.40 6.82 -13.60
CA PRO A 255 5.81 8.24 -13.66
C PRO A 255 6.38 8.66 -15.02
N GLY A 256 6.87 7.72 -15.84
CA GLY A 256 7.62 8.09 -17.04
C GLY A 256 8.96 8.76 -16.71
N ALA A 257 9.76 9.05 -17.74
CA ALA A 257 11.12 9.57 -17.57
C ALA A 257 11.14 11.03 -17.08
N GLU A 258 10.25 11.87 -17.61
CA GLU A 258 10.26 13.31 -17.31
C GLU A 258 9.89 13.60 -15.85
N LYS A 259 8.90 12.90 -15.32
CA LYS A 259 8.46 13.04 -13.93
C LYS A 259 9.51 12.50 -12.96
N VAL A 260 10.14 11.38 -13.28
CA VAL A 260 11.20 10.77 -12.46
C VAL A 260 12.38 11.73 -12.28
N ALA A 261 12.75 12.48 -13.31
CA ALA A 261 13.82 13.47 -13.22
C ALA A 261 13.57 14.57 -12.15
N GLN A 262 12.31 14.74 -11.73
CA GLN A 262 11.89 15.70 -10.70
C GLN A 262 11.70 15.05 -9.32
N MET A 263 11.80 13.72 -9.22
CA MET A 263 11.56 12.96 -7.99
C MET A 263 12.88 12.63 -7.29
N SER A 264 13.10 13.22 -6.12
CA SER A 264 14.37 13.09 -5.38
C SER A 264 14.53 11.76 -4.62
N ASP A 265 13.51 10.91 -4.59
CA ASP A 265 13.46 9.60 -3.93
C ASP A 265 13.36 8.42 -4.92
N MET A 266 13.49 8.70 -6.22
CA MET A 266 13.76 7.71 -7.26
C MET A 266 15.27 7.50 -7.39
N GLY A 267 15.67 6.30 -7.80
CA GLY A 267 17.07 5.94 -8.03
C GLY A 267 17.59 6.34 -9.41
N GLU A 268 18.04 5.35 -10.19
CA GLU A 268 18.57 5.58 -11.53
C GLU A 268 17.48 6.11 -12.49
N PRO A 269 17.84 6.92 -13.50
CA PRO A 269 16.89 7.56 -14.42
C PRO A 269 15.93 6.59 -15.11
N ASP A 270 16.36 5.35 -15.39
CA ASP A 270 15.54 4.33 -16.03
C ASP A 270 14.83 3.38 -15.05
N GLU A 271 14.95 3.60 -13.75
CA GLU A 271 14.39 2.72 -12.72
C GLU A 271 12.85 2.67 -12.78
N TRP A 272 12.21 3.73 -13.24
CA TRP A 272 10.77 3.78 -13.45
C TRP A 272 10.25 2.71 -14.41
N ARG A 273 11.08 2.24 -15.34
CA ARG A 273 10.71 1.17 -16.27
C ARG A 273 10.49 -0.17 -15.58
N LYS A 274 11.02 -0.34 -14.38
CA LYS A 274 10.93 -1.56 -13.58
C LYS A 274 9.80 -1.52 -12.55
N MET A 275 8.98 -0.46 -12.53
CA MET A 275 7.89 -0.32 -11.59
C MET A 275 6.57 0.02 -12.27
N LEU A 276 5.49 -0.54 -11.74
CA LEU A 276 4.13 -0.23 -12.12
C LEU A 276 3.26 -0.20 -10.87
N CYS A 277 2.48 0.86 -10.66
CA CYS A 277 1.47 0.87 -9.62
C CYS A 277 0.14 0.37 -10.17
N VAL A 278 -0.45 -0.59 -9.45
CA VAL A 278 -1.84 -1.03 -9.58
C VAL A 278 -2.43 -1.02 -8.18
N GLU A 279 -3.24 -0.03 -7.89
CA GLU A 279 -3.67 0.27 -6.53
C GLU A 279 -5.13 -0.13 -6.31
N SER A 280 -5.40 -0.90 -5.26
CA SER A 280 -6.76 -1.07 -4.74
C SER A 280 -7.10 0.15 -3.90
N ALA A 281 -8.15 0.89 -4.25
CA ALA A 281 -8.46 2.18 -3.66
C ALA A 281 -9.96 2.43 -3.47
N ASN A 282 -10.28 3.40 -2.64
CA ASN A 282 -11.55 4.11 -2.60
C ASN A 282 -11.23 5.61 -2.67
N ALA A 283 -11.39 6.19 -3.84
CA ALA A 283 -10.96 7.56 -4.14
C ALA A 283 -11.96 8.29 -5.03
N MET A 284 -11.88 9.60 -5.06
CA MET A 284 -12.80 10.47 -5.81
C MET A 284 -14.26 10.19 -5.41
N GLU A 285 -15.13 9.84 -6.37
CA GLU A 285 -16.54 9.52 -6.15
C GLU A 285 -16.77 8.27 -5.29
N ASN A 286 -15.80 7.37 -5.28
CA ASN A 286 -15.86 6.14 -4.48
C ASN A 286 -15.26 6.29 -3.06
N SER A 287 -15.06 7.54 -2.58
CA SER A 287 -14.71 7.77 -1.17
C SER A 287 -15.81 7.24 -0.25
N VAL A 288 -15.40 6.64 0.88
CA VAL A 288 -16.32 5.90 1.76
C VAL A 288 -16.77 6.76 2.92
N THR A 289 -18.09 6.85 3.15
CA THR A 289 -18.65 7.44 4.36
C THR A 289 -18.91 6.34 5.40
N ILE A 290 -18.34 6.49 6.59
CA ILE A 290 -18.50 5.53 7.70
C ILE A 290 -19.34 6.18 8.78
N PHE A 291 -20.51 5.59 9.10
CA PHE A 291 -21.42 6.09 10.13
C PHE A 291 -20.92 5.72 11.55
N PRO A 292 -21.46 6.39 12.60
CA PRO A 292 -21.07 6.12 13.98
C PRO A 292 -21.11 4.65 14.35
N ASN A 293 -20.00 4.14 14.93
CA ASN A 293 -19.78 2.75 15.33
C ASN A 293 -19.73 1.72 14.18
N GLU A 294 -19.89 2.15 12.92
CA GLU A 294 -19.70 1.27 11.77
C GLU A 294 -18.22 1.07 11.44
N THR A 295 -17.97 0.02 10.66
CA THR A 295 -16.66 -0.32 10.12
C THR A 295 -16.73 -0.42 8.61
N HIS A 296 -15.63 -0.01 7.97
CA HIS A 296 -15.36 -0.32 6.57
C HIS A 296 -14.09 -1.14 6.46
N THR A 297 -14.08 -2.17 5.62
CA THR A 297 -12.91 -3.01 5.40
C THR A 297 -12.57 -3.06 3.92
N MET A 298 -11.36 -2.65 3.58
CA MET A 298 -10.77 -2.80 2.26
C MET A 298 -9.76 -3.94 2.27
N VAL A 299 -9.86 -4.83 1.29
CA VAL A 299 -8.98 -5.99 1.14
C VAL A 299 -8.29 -5.95 -0.20
N THR A 300 -7.01 -6.30 -0.23
CA THR A 300 -6.29 -6.67 -1.44
C THR A 300 -5.52 -7.97 -1.24
N GLU A 301 -5.49 -8.80 -2.28
CA GLU A 301 -4.74 -10.05 -2.28
C GLU A 301 -3.91 -10.17 -3.56
N TYR A 302 -2.63 -10.43 -3.38
CA TYR A 302 -1.67 -10.61 -4.47
C TYR A 302 -1.29 -12.07 -4.60
N SER A 303 -1.35 -12.61 -5.81
CA SER A 303 -0.89 -13.97 -6.11
C SER A 303 -0.13 -14.01 -7.43
N LEU A 304 0.76 -15.00 -7.56
CA LEU A 304 1.58 -15.19 -8.75
C LEU A 304 1.13 -16.42 -9.51
N GLU A 305 1.08 -16.28 -10.85
CA GLU A 305 0.98 -17.36 -11.80
C GLU A 305 2.23 -17.32 -12.71
N LEU A 306 2.90 -18.46 -12.89
CA LEU A 306 3.98 -18.61 -13.86
C LEU A 306 3.36 -18.80 -15.24
N LEU A 307 3.86 -18.05 -16.25
CA LEU A 307 3.43 -18.12 -17.65
C LEU A 307 4.25 -19.13 -18.43
#